data_2df89d6d861bc712915893c07b1ae3ed
#
_entry.id   2df89d6d861bc712915893c07b1ae3ed
#
_cell.length_a   1.000
_cell.length_b   1.000
_cell.length_c   1.000
_cell.angle_alpha   90.00
_cell.angle_beta   90.00
_cell.angle_gamma   90.00
#
_symmetry.space_group_name_H-M   'P 1'
#
loop_
_entity.id
_entity.type
_entity.pdbx_description
1 polymer ?
#
loop_
_entity_poly.entity_id
_entity_poly.type
_entity_poly.pdbx_seq_one_letter_code
_entity_poly.pdbx_strand_id
1 'polypeptide(L)'
;MIGANNHVLAFDNLSGISANQSDALCKISTGDNQTVRKLYTTNEEFTISLKKPILLNGIDEIAKRSDMASRSIKIDLSKVQLYRSETSIWNAFMIDIPSILGALLDGLSVALNQYKNTRINNLPRMGDFSKWVTAARQAYGWKEDEFMLAYTENLEQSHLDSIESSEFASALVLMFDGQSEFKGSPIELLTQLELLDINGNIKNVRTAKGVTEQLSRYENALNKLGIFIKKYRDRTNKTVLIITKNVSTYNRVVKTNAQSNEEWIEDYE
;
A
#
# COMPACT_ATOMS: atom_id res chain seq x y z
N MET A 1 -8.94 9.48 -21.30
CA MET A 1 -8.10 9.66 -22.53
C MET A 1 -6.64 10.00 -22.24
N ILE A 2 -6.27 10.55 -21.07
CA ILE A 2 -4.86 10.89 -20.73
C ILE A 2 -3.94 9.66 -20.77
N GLY A 3 -4.42 8.49 -20.36
CA GLY A 3 -3.61 7.28 -20.30
C GLY A 3 -3.19 6.67 -21.64
N ALA A 4 -3.86 6.99 -22.75
CA ALA A 4 -3.54 6.39 -24.05
C ALA A 4 -2.22 6.94 -24.63
N ASN A 5 -1.90 8.21 -24.37
CA ASN A 5 -0.80 8.93 -25.01
C ASN A 5 0.45 9.10 -24.14
N ASN A 6 0.41 8.66 -22.87
CA ASN A 6 1.52 8.81 -21.94
C ASN A 6 2.07 7.44 -21.53
N HIS A 7 3.40 7.32 -21.38
CA HIS A 7 4.04 6.12 -20.85
C HIS A 7 3.87 5.99 -19.34
N VAL A 8 3.92 7.10 -18.63
CA VAL A 8 3.74 7.20 -17.18
C VAL A 8 2.59 8.17 -16.91
N LEU A 9 1.73 7.84 -15.96
CA LEU A 9 0.68 8.72 -15.49
C LEU A 9 1.12 9.35 -14.16
N ALA A 10 1.27 10.67 -14.14
CA ALA A 10 1.63 11.42 -12.95
C ALA A 10 0.44 12.25 -12.48
N PHE A 11 0.08 12.13 -11.21
CA PHE A 11 -0.95 12.91 -10.53
C PHE A 11 -0.31 13.60 -9.33
N ASP A 12 -0.27 14.90 -9.40
CA ASP A 12 0.39 15.76 -8.42
C ASP A 12 -0.62 16.43 -7.49
N ASN A 13 -0.17 16.74 -6.28
CA ASN A 13 -0.91 17.51 -5.27
C ASN A 13 -2.28 16.90 -4.92
N LEU A 14 -2.32 15.60 -4.71
CA LEU A 14 -3.54 14.89 -4.31
C LEU A 14 -3.81 15.07 -2.81
N SER A 15 -5.02 15.45 -2.45
CA SER A 15 -5.51 15.44 -1.06
C SER A 15 -6.18 14.12 -0.67
N GLY A 16 -6.23 13.17 -1.59
CA GLY A 16 -6.80 11.84 -1.41
C GLY A 16 -7.43 11.30 -2.69
N ILE A 17 -7.82 10.04 -2.67
CA ILE A 17 -8.51 9.37 -3.77
C ILE A 17 -9.75 8.63 -3.27
N SER A 18 -10.82 8.66 -4.05
CA SER A 18 -12.02 7.88 -3.77
C SER A 18 -11.80 6.39 -4.05
N ALA A 19 -12.69 5.54 -3.53
CA ALA A 19 -12.64 4.10 -3.78
C ALA A 19 -12.66 3.77 -5.28
N ASN A 20 -13.51 4.43 -6.06
CA ASN A 20 -13.62 4.22 -7.50
C ASN A 20 -12.34 4.65 -8.25
N GLN A 21 -11.69 5.73 -7.81
CA GLN A 21 -10.41 6.16 -8.37
C GLN A 21 -9.30 5.16 -8.04
N SER A 22 -9.25 4.68 -6.79
CA SER A 22 -8.30 3.64 -6.38
C SER A 22 -8.46 2.37 -7.21
N ASP A 23 -9.70 1.90 -7.43
CA ASP A 23 -9.99 0.73 -8.24
C ASP A 23 -9.55 0.95 -9.71
N ALA A 24 -9.81 2.13 -10.27
CA ALA A 24 -9.39 2.49 -11.63
C ALA A 24 -7.86 2.51 -11.78
N LEU A 25 -7.15 3.11 -10.82
CA LEU A 25 -5.68 3.14 -10.81
C LEU A 25 -5.09 1.73 -10.68
N CYS A 26 -5.64 0.89 -9.80
CA CYS A 26 -5.23 -0.51 -9.68
C CYS A 26 -5.41 -1.27 -11.00
N LYS A 27 -6.51 -1.08 -11.71
CA LYS A 27 -6.75 -1.70 -13.03
C LYS A 27 -5.75 -1.22 -14.09
N ILE A 28 -5.49 0.08 -14.15
CA ILE A 28 -4.51 0.65 -15.08
C ILE A 28 -3.10 0.12 -14.80
N SER A 29 -2.70 -0.03 -13.53
CA SER A 29 -1.38 -0.54 -13.18
C SER A 29 -1.18 -2.00 -13.54
N THR A 30 -2.24 -2.80 -13.52
CA THR A 30 -2.18 -4.25 -13.81
C THR A 30 -2.48 -4.60 -15.26
N GLY A 31 -3.04 -3.68 -16.05
CA GLY A 31 -3.37 -3.91 -17.46
C GLY A 31 -4.73 -4.58 -17.65
N ASP A 32 -5.65 -4.39 -16.70
CA ASP A 32 -7.00 -4.91 -16.82
C ASP A 32 -7.80 -4.17 -17.90
N ASN A 33 -8.59 -4.91 -18.66
CA ASN A 33 -9.39 -4.34 -19.74
C ASN A 33 -10.56 -3.54 -19.17
N GLN A 34 -10.66 -2.28 -19.55
CA GLN A 34 -11.83 -1.45 -19.26
C GLN A 34 -12.70 -1.32 -20.48
N THR A 35 -13.91 -1.86 -20.41
CA THR A 35 -14.94 -1.65 -21.43
C THR A 35 -15.69 -0.36 -21.11
N VAL A 36 -15.57 0.62 -21.98
CA VAL A 36 -16.27 1.91 -21.86
C VAL A 36 -17.26 2.02 -23.01
N ARG A 37 -18.49 2.40 -22.69
CA ARG A 37 -19.51 2.66 -23.70
C ARG A 37 -19.12 3.88 -24.53
N LYS A 38 -19.10 3.73 -25.84
CA LYS A 38 -18.84 4.85 -26.76
C LYS A 38 -20.04 5.80 -26.73
N LEU A 39 -19.79 7.06 -26.38
CA LEU A 39 -20.82 8.09 -26.41
C LEU A 39 -21.34 8.28 -27.86
N TYR A 40 -22.65 8.34 -28.01
CA TYR A 40 -23.37 8.53 -29.30
C TYR A 40 -23.44 7.31 -30.22
N THR A 41 -23.16 6.08 -29.78
CA THR A 41 -23.44 4.87 -30.57
C THR A 41 -24.28 3.89 -29.76
N THR A 42 -25.24 3.23 -30.40
CA THR A 42 -26.29 2.47 -29.68
C THR A 42 -25.78 1.13 -29.12
N ASN A 43 -24.67 0.57 -29.65
CA ASN A 43 -24.17 -0.76 -29.26
C ASN A 43 -22.66 -0.98 -29.43
N GLU A 44 -21.82 0.07 -29.54
CA GLU A 44 -20.39 -0.14 -29.63
C GLU A 44 -19.72 -0.01 -28.26
N GLU A 45 -19.11 -1.10 -27.83
CA GLU A 45 -18.23 -1.13 -26.66
C GLU A 45 -16.79 -0.86 -27.11
N PHE A 46 -16.13 0.07 -26.46
CA PHE A 46 -14.71 0.35 -26.69
C PHE A 46 -13.91 -0.20 -25.52
N THR A 47 -13.10 -1.20 -25.77
CA THR A 47 -12.23 -1.78 -24.75
C THR A 47 -10.88 -1.06 -24.77
N ILE A 48 -10.54 -0.40 -23.67
CA ILE A 48 -9.25 0.23 -23.47
C ILE A 48 -8.42 -0.73 -22.60
N SER A 49 -7.33 -1.24 -23.14
CA SER A 49 -6.32 -1.93 -22.37
C SER A 49 -5.17 -0.97 -22.06
N LEU A 50 -5.04 -0.59 -20.80
CA LEU A 50 -3.96 0.28 -20.34
C LEU A 50 -3.15 -0.45 -19.26
N LYS A 51 -1.84 -0.56 -19.49
CA LYS A 51 -0.89 -1.00 -18.46
C LYS A 51 0.19 0.07 -18.38
N LYS A 52 0.12 0.91 -17.36
CA LYS A 52 0.98 2.08 -17.22
C LYS A 52 1.51 2.19 -15.79
N PRO A 53 2.78 2.55 -15.62
CA PRO A 53 3.28 3.04 -14.33
C PRO A 53 2.53 4.30 -13.92
N ILE A 54 2.28 4.44 -12.62
CA ILE A 54 1.54 5.56 -12.06
C ILE A 54 2.38 6.18 -10.96
N LEU A 55 2.54 7.50 -11.00
CA LEU A 55 3.12 8.30 -9.94
C LEU A 55 2.03 9.10 -9.27
N LEU A 56 1.93 9.00 -7.96
CA LEU A 56 1.00 9.77 -7.15
C LEU A 56 1.80 10.57 -6.13
N ASN A 57 1.49 11.84 -6.00
CA ASN A 57 2.12 12.73 -5.04
C ASN A 57 1.03 13.44 -4.23
N GLY A 58 1.22 13.57 -2.93
CA GLY A 58 0.31 14.26 -2.00
C GLY A 58 0.90 14.34 -0.61
N ILE A 59 0.30 15.18 0.23
CA ILE A 59 0.71 15.35 1.63
C ILE A 59 0.16 14.21 2.49
N ASP A 60 -1.09 13.81 2.24
CA ASP A 60 -1.74 12.74 2.98
C ASP A 60 -1.41 11.37 2.39
N GLU A 61 -1.55 10.32 3.21
CA GLU A 61 -1.48 8.95 2.72
C GLU A 61 -2.53 8.70 1.63
N ILE A 62 -2.06 8.40 0.41
CA ILE A 62 -2.92 8.20 -0.77
C ILE A 62 -3.33 6.74 -0.89
N ALA A 63 -2.43 5.81 -0.63
CA ALA A 63 -2.62 4.38 -0.78
C ALA A 63 -3.32 3.72 0.42
N LYS A 64 -4.37 4.35 0.96
CA LYS A 64 -5.10 3.90 2.17
C LYS A 64 -5.74 2.52 2.05
N ARG A 65 -5.95 2.00 0.85
CA ARG A 65 -6.56 0.68 0.63
C ARG A 65 -5.49 -0.38 0.45
N SER A 66 -5.63 -1.50 1.12
CA SER A 66 -4.65 -2.60 1.12
C SER A 66 -4.36 -3.18 -0.27
N ASP A 67 -5.36 -3.16 -1.18
CA ASP A 67 -5.18 -3.60 -2.57
C ASP A 67 -4.30 -2.65 -3.37
N MET A 68 -4.37 -1.35 -3.11
CA MET A 68 -3.52 -0.34 -3.72
C MET A 68 -2.14 -0.33 -3.05
N ALA A 69 -2.06 -0.34 -1.73
CA ALA A 69 -0.81 -0.41 -0.99
C ALA A 69 0.07 -1.59 -1.45
N SER A 70 -0.54 -2.78 -1.64
CA SER A 70 0.18 -3.97 -2.13
C SER A 70 0.70 -3.88 -3.57
N ARG A 71 0.32 -2.85 -4.33
CA ARG A 71 0.77 -2.56 -5.71
C ARG A 71 1.57 -1.27 -5.80
N SER A 72 1.88 -0.65 -4.69
CA SER A 72 2.58 0.63 -4.62
C SER A 72 3.93 0.48 -3.93
N ILE A 73 4.83 1.38 -4.25
CA ILE A 73 6.03 1.65 -3.46
C ILE A 73 5.81 3.03 -2.86
N LYS A 74 5.85 3.12 -1.55
CA LYS A 74 5.77 4.38 -0.82
C LYS A 74 7.16 4.98 -0.72
N ILE A 75 7.30 6.25 -1.08
CA ILE A 75 8.53 7.02 -0.92
C ILE A 75 8.19 8.22 -0.06
N ASP A 76 8.69 8.22 1.16
CA ASP A 76 8.54 9.34 2.07
C ASP A 76 9.67 10.35 1.80
N LEU A 77 9.28 11.57 1.48
CA LEU A 77 10.23 12.66 1.24
C LEU A 77 10.37 13.49 2.51
N SER A 78 11.61 13.68 2.94
CA SER A 78 11.92 14.54 4.07
C SER A 78 11.55 15.99 3.79
N LYS A 79 11.26 16.74 4.85
CA LYS A 79 10.94 18.17 4.74
C LYS A 79 12.13 18.94 4.16
N VAL A 80 11.87 19.79 3.18
CA VAL A 80 12.90 20.64 2.56
C VAL A 80 13.43 21.61 3.61
N GLN A 81 14.72 21.52 3.91
CA GLN A 81 15.40 22.38 4.88
C GLN A 81 15.81 23.73 4.26
N LEU A 82 16.22 23.72 2.98
CA LEU A 82 16.66 24.91 2.27
C LEU A 82 15.92 25.06 0.94
N TYR A 83 15.16 26.12 0.81
CA TYR A 83 14.45 26.42 -0.42
C TYR A 83 15.43 26.95 -1.48
N ARG A 84 15.31 26.43 -2.68
CA ARG A 84 16.07 26.85 -3.86
C ARG A 84 15.09 27.32 -4.93
N SER A 85 15.57 28.20 -5.83
CA SER A 85 14.75 28.59 -6.98
C SER A 85 14.55 27.41 -7.93
N GLU A 86 13.41 27.34 -8.59
CA GLU A 86 13.08 26.30 -9.57
C GLU A 86 14.17 26.22 -10.66
N THR A 87 14.61 27.35 -11.17
CA THR A 87 15.70 27.41 -12.16
C THR A 87 17.00 26.78 -11.65
N SER A 88 17.35 27.02 -10.36
CA SER A 88 18.55 26.42 -9.77
C SER A 88 18.43 24.89 -9.65
N ILE A 89 17.23 24.40 -9.30
CA ILE A 89 16.96 22.96 -9.21
C ILE A 89 17.06 22.31 -10.59
N TRP A 90 16.41 22.90 -11.60
CA TRP A 90 16.46 22.38 -12.97
C TRP A 90 17.85 22.40 -13.56
N ASN A 91 18.64 23.46 -13.35
CA ASN A 91 20.02 23.52 -13.84
C ASN A 91 20.90 22.41 -13.21
N ALA A 92 20.79 22.17 -11.90
CA ALA A 92 21.49 21.08 -11.24
C ALA A 92 21.04 19.71 -11.79
N PHE A 93 19.75 19.49 -11.92
CA PHE A 93 19.18 18.24 -12.44
C PHE A 93 19.64 17.95 -13.87
N MET A 94 19.68 18.98 -14.75
CA MET A 94 20.13 18.80 -16.13
C MET A 94 21.61 18.40 -16.23
N ILE A 95 22.45 18.80 -15.27
CA ILE A 95 23.83 18.34 -15.17
C ILE A 95 23.92 16.88 -14.79
N ASP A 96 23.02 16.42 -13.90
CA ASP A 96 23.03 15.05 -13.36
C ASP A 96 22.32 14.04 -14.28
N ILE A 97 21.43 14.48 -15.18
CA ILE A 97 20.66 13.61 -16.10
C ILE A 97 21.51 12.54 -16.80
N PRO A 98 22.70 12.86 -17.41
CA PRO A 98 23.48 11.83 -18.08
C PRO A 98 23.94 10.71 -17.14
N SER A 99 24.32 11.05 -15.92
CA SER A 99 24.75 10.07 -14.90
C SER A 99 23.59 9.23 -14.40
N ILE A 100 22.42 9.85 -14.16
CA ILE A 100 21.19 9.16 -13.78
C ILE A 100 20.76 8.18 -14.87
N LEU A 101 20.73 8.64 -16.13
CA LEU A 101 20.36 7.79 -17.26
C LEU A 101 21.36 6.64 -17.44
N GLY A 102 22.65 6.91 -17.31
CA GLY A 102 23.71 5.89 -17.37
C GLY A 102 23.47 4.79 -16.33
N ALA A 103 23.26 5.16 -15.07
CA ALA A 103 23.00 4.21 -14.00
C ALA A 103 21.73 3.36 -14.26
N LEU A 104 20.65 3.97 -14.79
CA LEU A 104 19.44 3.24 -15.14
C LEU A 104 19.68 2.24 -16.30
N LEU A 105 20.45 2.62 -17.31
CA LEU A 105 20.79 1.74 -18.44
C LEU A 105 21.72 0.60 -18.02
N ASP A 106 22.67 0.85 -17.12
CA ASP A 106 23.53 -0.19 -16.55
C ASP A 106 22.70 -1.20 -15.77
N GLY A 107 21.78 -0.73 -14.92
CA GLY A 107 20.84 -1.58 -14.20
C GLY A 107 19.98 -2.42 -15.14
N LEU A 108 19.45 -1.83 -16.21
CA LEU A 108 18.64 -2.53 -17.20
C LEU A 108 19.48 -3.59 -17.95
N SER A 109 20.70 -3.27 -18.35
CA SER A 109 21.61 -4.19 -19.05
C SER A 109 21.92 -5.42 -18.20
N VAL A 110 22.26 -5.22 -16.91
CA VAL A 110 22.51 -6.31 -15.97
C VAL A 110 21.23 -7.12 -15.73
N ALA A 111 20.08 -6.45 -15.54
CA ALA A 111 18.81 -7.13 -15.33
C ALA A 111 18.43 -8.03 -16.51
N LEU A 112 18.58 -7.57 -17.75
CA LEU A 112 18.32 -8.36 -18.96
C LEU A 112 19.15 -9.65 -19.00
N ASN A 113 20.43 -9.55 -18.61
CA ASN A 113 21.33 -10.71 -18.57
C ASN A 113 21.01 -11.69 -17.44
N GLN A 114 20.59 -11.17 -16.26
CA GLN A 114 20.39 -11.99 -15.05
C GLN A 114 18.97 -12.45 -14.83
N TYR A 115 17.97 -11.86 -15.50
CA TYR A 115 16.55 -12.10 -15.24
C TYR A 115 16.15 -13.57 -15.26
N LYS A 116 16.67 -14.34 -16.25
CA LYS A 116 16.36 -15.77 -16.38
C LYS A 116 16.90 -16.60 -15.21
N ASN A 117 18.02 -16.19 -14.63
CA ASN A 117 18.71 -16.88 -13.55
C ASN A 117 18.24 -16.43 -12.16
N THR A 118 17.61 -15.25 -12.08
CA THR A 118 17.14 -14.71 -10.81
C THR A 118 15.96 -15.52 -10.27
N ARG A 119 16.07 -15.95 -9.01
CA ARG A 119 15.03 -16.67 -8.26
C ARG A 119 14.68 -15.87 -7.01
N ILE A 120 13.40 -15.82 -6.69
CA ILE A 120 12.86 -15.22 -5.47
C ILE A 120 11.98 -16.29 -4.82
N ASN A 121 12.29 -16.69 -3.59
CA ASN A 121 11.60 -17.79 -2.90
C ASN A 121 10.15 -17.46 -2.58
N ASN A 122 9.87 -16.23 -2.09
CA ASN A 122 8.54 -15.76 -1.74
C ASN A 122 8.20 -14.54 -2.60
N LEU A 123 7.54 -14.78 -3.74
CA LEU A 123 7.15 -13.70 -4.64
C LEU A 123 6.07 -12.83 -4.01
N PRO A 124 6.29 -11.51 -3.91
CA PRO A 124 5.26 -10.57 -3.51
C PRO A 124 4.23 -10.39 -4.63
N ARG A 125 3.21 -9.58 -4.38
CA ARG A 125 2.16 -9.30 -5.37
C ARG A 125 2.70 -8.74 -6.69
N MET A 126 3.69 -7.85 -6.62
CA MET A 126 4.40 -7.34 -7.80
C MET A 126 5.63 -8.22 -8.12
N GLY A 127 5.41 -9.52 -8.33
CA GLY A 127 6.49 -10.50 -8.50
C GLY A 127 7.42 -10.21 -9.66
N ASP A 128 6.89 -9.83 -10.83
CA ASP A 128 7.71 -9.49 -12.00
C ASP A 128 8.56 -8.25 -11.74
N PHE A 129 7.99 -7.22 -11.13
CA PHE A 129 8.74 -6.03 -10.72
C PHE A 129 9.89 -6.40 -9.78
N SER A 130 9.61 -7.16 -8.73
CA SER A 130 10.61 -7.60 -7.76
C SER A 130 11.72 -8.39 -8.41
N LYS A 131 11.38 -9.26 -9.37
CA LYS A 131 12.36 -10.05 -10.11
C LYS A 131 13.25 -9.19 -11.00
N TRP A 132 12.70 -8.18 -11.67
CA TRP A 132 13.47 -7.26 -12.49
C TRP A 132 14.46 -6.44 -11.67
N VAL A 133 14.03 -5.88 -10.53
CA VAL A 133 14.91 -5.08 -9.68
C VAL A 133 15.98 -5.94 -9.00
N THR A 134 15.62 -7.14 -8.50
CA THR A 134 16.59 -8.07 -7.95
C THR A 134 17.62 -8.52 -8.99
N ALA A 135 17.22 -8.68 -10.25
CA ALA A 135 18.13 -9.02 -11.33
C ALA A 135 19.16 -7.91 -11.62
N ALA A 136 18.81 -6.62 -11.38
CA ALA A 136 19.69 -5.49 -11.55
C ALA A 136 20.72 -5.30 -10.42
N ARG A 137 20.61 -6.01 -9.30
CA ARG A 137 21.35 -5.81 -8.06
C ARG A 137 22.86 -5.60 -8.22
N GLN A 138 23.46 -6.35 -9.15
CA GLN A 138 24.91 -6.30 -9.37
C GLN A 138 25.37 -4.95 -9.96
N ALA A 139 24.52 -4.27 -10.74
CA ALA A 139 24.83 -2.95 -11.28
C ALA A 139 24.97 -1.89 -10.18
N TYR A 140 24.26 -2.10 -9.06
CA TYR A 140 24.20 -1.15 -7.94
C TYR A 140 25.05 -1.60 -6.74
N GLY A 141 25.71 -2.75 -6.82
CA GLY A 141 26.51 -3.30 -5.73
C GLY A 141 25.68 -3.83 -4.54
N TRP A 142 24.38 -4.09 -4.73
CA TRP A 142 23.51 -4.56 -3.66
C TRP A 142 23.77 -6.02 -3.31
N LYS A 143 23.62 -6.35 -2.04
CA LYS A 143 23.64 -7.73 -1.54
C LYS A 143 22.46 -8.52 -2.07
N GLU A 144 22.48 -9.87 -1.87
CA GLU A 144 21.51 -10.78 -2.47
C GLU A 144 20.05 -10.44 -2.12
N ASP A 145 19.78 -10.18 -0.85
CA ASP A 145 18.42 -9.96 -0.34
C ASP A 145 18.10 -8.48 -0.04
N GLU A 146 19.05 -7.56 -0.27
CA GLU A 146 18.92 -6.17 0.15
C GLU A 146 17.70 -5.46 -0.40
N PHE A 147 17.45 -5.59 -1.71
CA PHE A 147 16.24 -5.04 -2.31
C PHE A 147 14.96 -5.68 -1.75
N MET A 148 14.95 -7.01 -1.58
CA MET A 148 13.76 -7.71 -1.11
C MET A 148 13.44 -7.37 0.35
N LEU A 149 14.45 -7.17 1.19
CA LEU A 149 14.28 -6.69 2.56
C LEU A 149 13.66 -5.29 2.56
N ALA A 150 14.28 -4.33 1.88
CA ALA A 150 13.77 -2.96 1.79
C ALA A 150 12.34 -2.90 1.19
N TYR A 151 12.05 -3.70 0.16
CA TYR A 151 10.73 -3.75 -0.43
C TYR A 151 9.68 -4.35 0.51
N THR A 152 10.05 -5.39 1.26
CA THR A 152 9.15 -6.00 2.25
C THR A 152 8.85 -5.04 3.39
N GLU A 153 9.87 -4.36 3.91
CA GLU A 153 9.71 -3.31 4.94
C GLU A 153 8.82 -2.18 4.45
N ASN A 154 8.99 -1.71 3.21
CA ASN A 154 8.13 -0.70 2.60
C ASN A 154 6.67 -1.12 2.52
N LEU A 155 6.40 -2.38 2.15
CA LEU A 155 5.04 -2.93 2.15
C LEU A 155 4.46 -3.06 3.56
N GLU A 156 5.26 -3.47 4.53
CA GLU A 156 4.84 -3.60 5.93
C GLU A 156 4.50 -2.23 6.51
N GLN A 157 5.34 -1.22 6.28
CA GLN A 157 5.06 0.15 6.70
C GLN A 157 3.78 0.69 6.06
N SER A 158 3.58 0.50 4.75
CA SER A 158 2.35 0.90 4.06
C SER A 158 1.08 0.24 4.64
N HIS A 159 1.18 -0.98 5.13
CA HIS A 159 0.08 -1.64 5.82
C HIS A 159 -0.21 -1.03 7.20
N LEU A 160 0.82 -0.66 7.95
CA LEU A 160 0.68 0.01 9.25
C LEU A 160 0.07 1.39 9.08
N ASP A 161 0.58 2.19 8.15
CA ASP A 161 0.04 3.52 7.83
C ASP A 161 -1.44 3.45 7.42
N SER A 162 -1.80 2.39 6.69
CA SER A 162 -3.21 2.13 6.34
C SER A 162 -4.09 1.88 7.56
N ILE A 163 -3.58 1.20 8.59
CA ILE A 163 -4.30 0.99 9.86
C ILE A 163 -4.38 2.31 10.64
N GLU A 164 -3.26 3.01 10.80
CA GLU A 164 -3.18 4.26 11.55
C GLU A 164 -4.07 5.36 10.95
N SER A 165 -4.22 5.37 9.63
CA SER A 165 -5.12 6.30 8.92
C SER A 165 -6.60 5.98 9.06
N SER A 166 -6.98 4.88 9.73
CA SER A 166 -8.35 4.42 9.92
C SER A 166 -8.71 4.31 11.39
N GLU A 167 -9.58 5.18 11.88
CA GLU A 167 -10.08 5.14 13.26
C GLU A 167 -10.69 3.77 13.62
N PHE A 168 -11.40 3.13 12.67
CA PHE A 168 -11.96 1.80 12.86
C PHE A 168 -10.88 0.74 13.06
N ALA A 169 -9.86 0.75 12.21
CA ALA A 169 -8.79 -0.25 12.27
C ALA A 169 -7.89 -0.01 13.50
N SER A 170 -7.58 1.25 13.82
CA SER A 170 -6.82 1.63 15.01
C SER A 170 -7.54 1.24 16.30
N ALA A 171 -8.85 1.51 16.42
CA ALA A 171 -9.63 1.10 17.57
C ALA A 171 -9.69 -0.44 17.70
N LEU A 172 -9.75 -1.16 16.58
CA LEU A 172 -9.70 -2.63 16.60
C LEU A 172 -8.35 -3.13 17.12
N VAL A 173 -7.24 -2.56 16.67
CA VAL A 173 -5.89 -2.91 17.17
C VAL A 173 -5.79 -2.62 18.67
N LEU A 174 -6.25 -1.44 19.11
CA LEU A 174 -6.27 -1.04 20.52
C LEU A 174 -7.11 -2.00 21.39
N MET A 175 -8.27 -2.44 20.89
CA MET A 175 -9.10 -3.43 21.58
C MET A 175 -8.33 -4.73 21.85
N PHE A 176 -7.50 -5.15 20.89
CA PHE A 176 -6.69 -6.37 21.02
C PHE A 176 -5.40 -6.17 21.82
N ASP A 177 -5.08 -4.98 22.32
CA ASP A 177 -4.04 -4.82 23.33
C ASP A 177 -4.47 -5.35 24.70
N GLY A 178 -5.75 -5.27 25.00
CA GLY A 178 -6.34 -5.73 26.25
C GLY A 178 -6.91 -7.15 26.22
N GLN A 179 -7.11 -7.76 25.05
CA GLN A 179 -7.73 -9.09 24.91
C GLN A 179 -7.12 -9.88 23.74
N SER A 180 -7.29 -11.21 23.77
CA SER A 180 -6.75 -12.12 22.73
C SER A 180 -7.83 -12.65 21.77
N GLU A 181 -9.11 -12.54 22.14
CA GLU A 181 -10.22 -13.06 21.35
C GLU A 181 -11.47 -12.18 21.49
N PHE A 182 -12.18 -12.02 20.39
CA PHE A 182 -13.55 -11.49 20.35
C PHE A 182 -14.44 -12.47 19.61
N LYS A 183 -15.64 -12.73 20.15
CA LYS A 183 -16.69 -13.51 19.50
C LYS A 183 -18.03 -12.80 19.68
N GLY A 184 -18.66 -12.43 18.58
CA GLY A 184 -19.94 -11.72 18.62
C GLY A 184 -20.45 -11.32 17.23
N SER A 185 -21.54 -10.59 17.21
CA SER A 185 -22.08 -10.00 15.99
C SER A 185 -21.26 -8.77 15.56
N PRO A 186 -21.34 -8.34 14.28
CA PRO A 186 -20.71 -7.10 13.83
C PRO A 186 -21.15 -5.85 14.61
N ILE A 187 -22.38 -5.82 15.09
CA ILE A 187 -22.88 -4.66 15.87
C ILE A 187 -22.29 -4.66 17.29
N GLU A 188 -22.17 -5.83 17.93
CA GLU A 188 -21.51 -5.94 19.23
C GLU A 188 -20.03 -5.52 19.14
N LEU A 189 -19.35 -5.89 18.04
CA LEU A 189 -17.99 -5.39 17.78
C LEU A 189 -17.97 -3.87 17.68
N LEU A 190 -18.87 -3.29 16.88
CA LEU A 190 -18.95 -1.84 16.71
C LEU A 190 -19.17 -1.12 18.04
N THR A 191 -20.08 -1.62 18.88
CA THR A 191 -20.34 -1.06 20.20
C THR A 191 -19.10 -1.08 21.09
N GLN A 192 -18.28 -2.14 21.05
CA GLN A 192 -17.03 -2.19 21.80
C GLN A 192 -15.97 -1.22 21.25
N LEU A 193 -15.89 -1.08 19.93
CA LEU A 193 -14.96 -0.13 19.30
C LEU A 193 -15.35 1.33 19.58
N GLU A 194 -16.65 1.65 19.61
CA GLU A 194 -17.16 2.99 19.96
C GLU A 194 -16.82 3.37 21.41
N LEU A 195 -16.73 2.42 22.33
CA LEU A 195 -16.28 2.68 23.71
C LEU A 195 -14.79 3.06 23.78
N LEU A 196 -13.99 2.62 22.85
CA LEU A 196 -12.56 2.94 22.74
C LEU A 196 -12.28 4.19 21.92
N ASP A 197 -13.26 4.65 21.15
CA ASP A 197 -13.17 5.84 20.30
C ASP A 197 -13.42 7.12 21.09
N ILE A 198 -12.39 7.56 21.83
CA ILE A 198 -12.44 8.74 22.71
C ILE A 198 -12.86 10.03 21.92
N ASN A 199 -12.55 10.09 20.63
CA ASN A 199 -12.82 11.26 19.79
C ASN A 199 -14.11 11.16 18.98
N GLY A 200 -14.81 10.04 19.04
CA GLY A 200 -16.05 9.79 18.30
C GLY A 200 -15.89 9.82 16.78
N ASN A 201 -14.76 9.32 16.28
CA ASN A 201 -14.38 9.39 14.85
C ASN A 201 -14.87 8.21 14.01
N ILE A 202 -15.31 7.09 14.64
CA ILE A 202 -15.85 5.90 13.92
C ILE A 202 -17.24 6.18 13.31
N LYS A 203 -17.65 7.43 13.17
CA LYS A 203 -19.00 7.87 12.76
C LYS A 203 -19.48 7.33 11.41
N ASN A 204 -18.59 6.89 10.56
CA ASN A 204 -18.91 6.43 9.21
C ASN A 204 -19.31 4.94 9.14
N VAL A 205 -19.21 4.20 10.23
CA VAL A 205 -19.54 2.77 10.31
C VAL A 205 -20.71 2.59 11.27
N ARG A 206 -21.93 2.46 10.73
CA ARG A 206 -23.17 2.40 11.55
C ARG A 206 -23.98 1.12 11.38
N THR A 207 -23.54 0.20 10.53
CA THR A 207 -24.29 -1.00 10.17
C THR A 207 -23.43 -2.23 10.22
N ALA A 208 -24.04 -3.39 10.46
CA ALA A 208 -23.37 -4.69 10.40
C ALA A 208 -22.63 -4.92 9.06
N LYS A 209 -23.22 -4.43 7.96
CA LYS A 209 -22.59 -4.48 6.63
C LYS A 209 -21.35 -3.59 6.58
N GLY A 210 -21.44 -2.37 7.07
CA GLY A 210 -20.32 -1.44 7.15
C GLY A 210 -19.13 -2.01 7.96
N VAL A 211 -19.42 -2.62 9.12
CA VAL A 211 -18.39 -3.31 9.92
C VAL A 211 -17.71 -4.41 9.13
N THR A 212 -18.48 -5.29 8.48
CA THR A 212 -17.91 -6.40 7.69
C THR A 212 -17.13 -5.94 6.48
N GLU A 213 -17.50 -4.82 5.86
CA GLU A 213 -16.77 -4.18 4.78
C GLU A 213 -15.43 -3.58 5.26
N GLN A 214 -15.43 -2.90 6.41
CA GLN A 214 -14.19 -2.38 7.01
C GLN A 214 -13.24 -3.52 7.41
N LEU A 215 -13.74 -4.55 8.08
CA LEU A 215 -12.94 -5.73 8.42
C LEU A 215 -12.31 -6.37 7.18
N SER A 216 -13.06 -6.53 6.09
CA SER A 216 -12.52 -7.08 4.83
C SER A 216 -11.51 -6.16 4.17
N ARG A 217 -11.68 -4.84 4.30
CA ARG A 217 -10.74 -3.84 3.77
C ARG A 217 -9.39 -3.92 4.44
N TYR A 218 -9.34 -4.08 5.76
CA TYR A 218 -8.11 -4.08 6.54
C TYR A 218 -7.61 -5.49 6.90
N GLU A 219 -8.28 -6.56 6.43
CA GLU A 219 -7.97 -7.94 6.79
C GLU A 219 -6.49 -8.31 6.57
N ASN A 220 -5.92 -7.93 5.42
CA ASN A 220 -4.52 -8.21 5.12
C ASN A 220 -3.56 -7.47 6.08
N ALA A 221 -3.83 -6.21 6.39
CA ALA A 221 -3.02 -5.42 7.30
C ALA A 221 -3.14 -5.95 8.75
N LEU A 222 -4.34 -6.29 9.19
CA LEU A 222 -4.61 -6.88 10.50
C LEU A 222 -3.97 -8.26 10.66
N ASN A 223 -3.99 -9.09 9.61
CA ASN A 223 -3.32 -10.39 9.61
C ASN A 223 -1.80 -10.26 9.80
N LYS A 224 -1.18 -9.22 9.23
CA LYS A 224 0.25 -8.91 9.43
C LYS A 224 0.55 -8.57 10.88
N LEU A 225 -0.36 -7.87 11.56
CA LEU A 225 -0.30 -7.61 13.00
C LEU A 225 -0.68 -8.83 13.87
N GLY A 226 -0.95 -9.98 13.26
CA GLY A 226 -1.35 -11.18 13.99
C GLY A 226 -2.82 -11.18 14.45
N ILE A 227 -3.66 -10.30 13.92
CA ILE A 227 -5.09 -10.26 14.20
C ILE A 227 -5.83 -10.94 13.04
N PHE A 228 -6.43 -12.10 13.31
CA PHE A 228 -7.09 -12.94 12.32
C PHE A 228 -8.59 -12.88 12.45
N ILE A 229 -9.31 -12.75 11.32
CA ILE A 229 -10.76 -12.58 11.28
C ILE A 229 -11.39 -13.81 10.63
N LYS A 230 -12.33 -14.44 11.33
CA LYS A 230 -13.19 -15.49 10.78
C LYS A 230 -14.63 -15.04 10.83
N LYS A 231 -15.36 -15.27 9.73
CA LYS A 231 -16.79 -14.94 9.59
C LYS A 231 -17.56 -16.21 9.28
N TYR A 232 -18.68 -16.42 9.98
CA TYR A 232 -19.60 -17.50 9.64
C TYR A 232 -21.05 -17.06 9.91
N ARG A 233 -22.02 -17.84 9.45
CA ARG A 233 -23.43 -17.64 9.77
C ARG A 233 -23.85 -18.66 10.79
N ASP A 234 -24.56 -18.19 11.80
CA ASP A 234 -25.15 -19.06 12.81
C ASP A 234 -26.42 -19.77 12.28
N ARG A 235 -27.05 -20.60 13.12
CA ARG A 235 -28.27 -21.33 12.79
C ARG A 235 -29.48 -20.42 12.49
N THR A 236 -29.41 -19.15 12.89
CA THR A 236 -30.42 -18.11 12.65
C THR A 236 -30.09 -17.23 11.44
N ASN A 237 -29.09 -17.63 10.64
CA ASN A 237 -28.58 -16.90 9.47
C ASN A 237 -27.98 -15.51 9.81
N LYS A 238 -27.61 -15.26 11.06
CA LYS A 238 -26.91 -14.03 11.48
C LYS A 238 -25.40 -14.20 11.34
N THR A 239 -24.72 -13.12 10.93
CA THR A 239 -23.27 -13.10 10.83
C THR A 239 -22.65 -13.08 12.23
N VAL A 240 -21.76 -14.01 12.50
CA VAL A 240 -20.92 -14.06 13.71
C VAL A 240 -19.46 -13.89 13.30
N LEU A 241 -18.75 -13.06 14.04
CA LEU A 241 -17.33 -12.81 13.92
C LEU A 241 -16.58 -13.56 15.02
N ILE A 242 -15.46 -14.16 14.66
CA ILE A 242 -14.43 -14.60 15.60
C ILE A 242 -13.15 -13.88 15.18
N ILE A 243 -12.62 -13.05 16.05
CA ILE A 243 -11.38 -12.32 15.83
C ILE A 243 -10.39 -12.76 16.91
N THR A 244 -9.22 -13.21 16.50
CA THR A 244 -8.19 -13.73 17.40
C THR A 244 -6.86 -13.04 17.19
N LYS A 245 -6.12 -12.78 18.29
CA LYS A 245 -4.76 -12.22 18.24
C LYS A 245 -3.74 -13.30 18.51
N ASN A 246 -2.76 -13.43 17.61
CA ASN A 246 -1.56 -14.23 17.86
C ASN A 246 -0.49 -13.33 18.50
N VAL A 247 -0.29 -13.50 19.79
CA VAL A 247 0.59 -12.66 20.62
C VAL A 247 2.04 -12.68 20.14
N SER A 248 2.54 -13.81 19.65
CA SER A 248 3.93 -13.92 19.17
C SER A 248 4.18 -13.10 17.89
N THR A 249 3.23 -13.08 16.98
CA THR A 249 3.32 -12.29 15.73
C THR A 249 3.16 -10.79 16.02
N TYR A 250 2.20 -10.43 16.85
CA TYR A 250 1.92 -9.05 17.22
C TYR A 250 3.12 -8.37 17.89
N ASN A 251 3.68 -8.99 18.93
CA ASN A 251 4.82 -8.44 19.66
C ASN A 251 6.08 -8.33 18.80
N ARG A 252 6.25 -9.17 17.79
CA ARG A 252 7.37 -9.10 16.86
C ARG A 252 7.29 -7.85 15.98
N VAL A 253 6.13 -7.58 15.41
CA VAL A 253 5.90 -6.43 14.50
C VAL A 253 5.98 -5.11 15.26
N VAL A 254 5.32 -5.01 16.42
CA VAL A 254 5.32 -3.78 17.22
C VAL A 254 6.71 -3.44 17.77
N LYS A 255 7.51 -4.43 18.19
CA LYS A 255 8.89 -4.19 18.66
C LYS A 255 9.84 -3.78 17.55
N THR A 256 9.71 -4.36 16.35
CA THR A 256 10.56 -4.00 15.21
C THR A 256 10.32 -2.55 14.81
N ASN A 257 9.07 -2.09 14.82
CA ASN A 257 8.73 -0.71 14.46
C ASN A 257 9.13 0.32 15.52
N ALA A 258 9.09 -0.04 16.79
CA ALA A 258 9.59 0.85 17.85
C ALA A 258 11.11 1.07 17.72
N GLN A 259 11.86 0.04 17.38
CA GLN A 259 13.32 0.12 17.17
C GLN A 259 13.68 0.90 15.90
N SER A 260 12.97 0.70 14.79
CA SER A 260 13.22 1.47 13.55
C SER A 260 12.95 2.96 13.70
N ASN A 261 11.94 3.34 14.49
CA ASN A 261 11.65 4.75 14.76
C ASN A 261 12.70 5.41 15.68
N GLU A 262 13.36 4.66 16.56
CA GLU A 262 14.45 5.17 17.42
C GLU A 262 15.76 5.32 16.63
N GLU A 263 16.11 4.39 15.74
CA GLU A 263 17.31 4.48 14.90
C GLU A 263 17.28 5.68 13.91
N TRP A 264 16.10 6.07 13.42
CA TRP A 264 15.97 7.25 12.54
C TRP A 264 16.17 8.59 13.27
N ILE A 265 16.08 8.62 14.61
CA ILE A 265 16.27 9.84 15.41
C ILE A 265 17.77 10.02 15.75
N GLU A 266 18.53 8.95 15.96
CA GLU A 266 19.96 9.01 16.30
C GLU A 266 20.88 9.35 15.11
N ASP A 267 20.49 9.06 13.87
CA ASP A 267 21.29 9.40 12.68
C ASP A 267 21.17 10.88 12.24
N TYR A 268 20.43 11.71 12.97
CA TYR A 268 20.21 13.13 12.63
C TYR A 268 20.58 14.13 13.75
N GLU A 269 21.27 13.71 14.84
CA GLU A 269 21.98 14.58 15.77
C GLU A 269 23.47 14.70 15.41
#